data_217e2025cfa51db1ef689f275303604c
#
_entry.id   217e2025cfa51db1ef689f275303604c
#
_cell.length_a   1.000
_cell.length_b   1.000
_cell.length_c   1.000
_cell.angle_alpha   90.00
_cell.angle_beta   90.00
_cell.angle_gamma   90.00
#
_symmetry.space_group_name_H-M   'P 1'
#
loop_
_entity.id
_entity.type
_entity.pdbx_description
1 polymer ?
#
loop_
_entity_poly.entity_id
_entity_poly.type
_entity_poly.pdbx_seq_one_letter_code
_entity_poly.pdbx_strand_id
1 'polypeptide(L)'
;MTTNSAGELHRQGRIEVVCGSMFSGKTEELIRRIKRATFARQRVIIFKPQIDNRYSEKNVVSHDSNAVTSTPVSCATDILRILPSTGEADQRRYDIDVVGIDEAQFFGDDLVDVCNELADNNVRVIIAGLDMDFKGKPFGPMPGLCAIADDVMKVHAICVRCGALAYVSHRLVHDEHQVLIGEKTEYEPLCRECYKKSKTQD
;
A
#
# COMPACT_ATOMS: atom_id res chain seq x y z
N MET A 1 31.91 21.42 27.71
CA MET A 1 30.51 21.59 28.05
C MET A 1 29.72 21.09 26.85
N THR A 2 29.26 19.86 26.92
CA THR A 2 28.47 19.20 25.86
C THR A 2 27.01 19.39 26.18
N THR A 3 26.33 20.25 25.43
CA THR A 3 24.87 20.40 25.51
C THR A 3 24.24 19.24 24.73
N ASN A 4 23.76 18.25 25.46
CA ASN A 4 22.83 17.26 24.92
C ASN A 4 21.51 17.98 24.65
N SER A 5 21.16 18.15 23.37
CA SER A 5 19.81 18.52 22.94
C SER A 5 18.87 17.33 23.17
N ALA A 6 18.27 17.28 24.36
CA ALA A 6 17.14 16.41 24.62
C ALA A 6 15.95 16.89 23.77
N GLY A 7 15.60 16.15 22.74
CA GLY A 7 14.39 16.46 21.94
C GLY A 7 14.34 15.96 20.50
N GLU A 8 15.43 15.53 19.92
CA GLU A 8 15.34 14.83 18.63
C GLU A 8 14.92 13.38 18.88
N LEU A 9 13.61 13.10 18.74
CA LEU A 9 13.13 11.77 18.51
C LEU A 9 13.94 11.21 17.33
N HIS A 10 14.75 10.17 17.58
CA HIS A 10 15.46 9.48 16.53
C HIS A 10 14.43 9.01 15.49
N ARG A 11 14.30 9.76 14.38
CA ARG A 11 13.52 9.35 13.23
C ARG A 11 14.28 8.19 12.62
N GLN A 12 13.77 7.01 12.75
CA GLN A 12 14.30 5.84 12.09
C GLN A 12 13.43 5.57 10.86
N GLY A 13 14.03 5.70 9.68
CA GLY A 13 13.41 5.28 8.45
C GLY A 13 13.15 3.78 8.49
N ARG A 14 12.00 3.37 7.98
CA ARG A 14 11.61 1.96 7.90
C ARG A 14 10.50 1.75 6.88
N ILE A 15 10.40 0.54 6.37
CA ILE A 15 9.40 0.12 5.40
C ILE A 15 8.44 -0.89 6.05
N GLU A 16 7.15 -0.57 6.03
CA GLU A 16 6.07 -1.42 6.54
C GLU A 16 5.13 -1.77 5.41
N VAL A 17 4.89 -3.05 5.16
CA VAL A 17 3.98 -3.52 4.11
C VAL A 17 2.76 -4.18 4.73
N VAL A 18 1.57 -3.73 4.32
CA VAL A 18 0.29 -4.37 4.60
C VAL A 18 -0.24 -4.97 3.31
N CYS A 19 -0.20 -6.28 3.19
CA CYS A 19 -0.62 -6.99 1.98
C CYS A 19 -1.76 -7.99 2.24
N GLY A 20 -2.38 -8.47 1.16
CA GLY A 20 -3.45 -9.47 1.23
C GLY A 20 -4.49 -9.29 0.14
N SER A 21 -5.53 -10.13 0.12
CA SER A 21 -6.60 -10.11 -0.87
C SER A 21 -7.49 -8.86 -0.79
N MET A 22 -8.35 -8.65 -1.77
CA MET A 22 -9.43 -7.65 -1.65
C MET A 22 -10.30 -7.96 -0.42
N PHE A 23 -10.92 -6.92 0.13
CA PHE A 23 -11.81 -6.99 1.31
C PHE A 23 -11.13 -7.47 2.61
N SER A 24 -9.80 -7.43 2.69
CA SER A 24 -9.04 -7.89 3.85
C SER A 24 -8.70 -6.79 4.88
N GLY A 25 -9.08 -5.54 4.63
CA GLY A 25 -8.81 -4.45 5.56
C GLY A 25 -7.43 -3.78 5.41
N LYS A 26 -6.77 -3.92 4.25
CA LYS A 26 -5.46 -3.29 3.99
C LYS A 26 -5.48 -1.78 4.14
N THR A 27 -6.41 -1.13 3.44
CA THR A 27 -6.58 0.34 3.46
C THR A 27 -6.98 0.83 4.86
N GLU A 28 -7.82 0.08 5.57
CA GLU A 28 -8.18 0.37 6.96
C GLU A 28 -6.94 0.35 7.88
N GLU A 29 -6.07 -0.65 7.72
CA GLU A 29 -4.84 -0.75 8.50
C GLU A 29 -3.85 0.36 8.14
N LEU A 30 -3.69 0.69 6.85
CA LEU A 30 -2.91 1.85 6.41
C LEU A 30 -3.43 3.12 7.09
N ILE A 31 -4.72 3.41 6.98
CA ILE A 31 -5.34 4.59 7.60
C ILE A 31 -5.14 4.58 9.13
N ARG A 32 -5.27 3.43 9.79
CA ARG A 32 -5.04 3.29 11.22
C ARG A 32 -3.61 3.68 11.61
N ARG A 33 -2.59 3.20 10.87
CA ARG A 33 -1.17 3.54 11.09
C ARG A 33 -0.92 5.02 10.84
N ILE A 34 -1.48 5.58 9.77
CA ILE A 34 -1.40 7.01 9.41
C ILE A 34 -2.03 7.90 10.50
N LYS A 35 -3.24 7.58 10.97
CA LYS A 35 -3.88 8.34 12.06
C LYS A 35 -3.02 8.36 13.32
N ARG A 36 -2.39 7.24 13.68
CA ARG A 36 -1.47 7.20 14.84
C ARG A 36 -0.26 8.12 14.65
N ALA A 37 0.32 8.16 13.44
CA ALA A 37 1.40 9.08 13.11
C ALA A 37 0.95 10.54 13.23
N THR A 38 -0.23 10.87 12.72
CA THR A 38 -0.82 12.22 12.83
C THR A 38 -1.07 12.61 14.31
N PHE A 39 -1.57 11.70 15.14
CA PHE A 39 -1.72 11.96 16.59
C PHE A 39 -0.37 12.20 17.27
N ALA A 40 0.71 11.56 16.77
CA ALA A 40 2.08 11.82 17.23
C ALA A 40 2.67 13.12 16.64
N ARG A 41 1.85 13.95 15.97
CA ARG A 41 2.25 15.22 15.31
C ARG A 41 3.31 15.02 14.23
N GLN A 42 3.38 13.85 13.63
CA GLN A 42 4.23 13.58 12.49
C GLN A 42 3.61 14.15 11.21
N ARG A 43 4.44 14.66 10.31
CA ARG A 43 4.03 15.14 8.99
C ARG A 43 3.83 13.93 8.09
N VAL A 44 2.63 13.82 7.52
CA VAL A 44 2.20 12.64 6.74
C VAL A 44 1.70 13.08 5.37
N ILE A 45 2.13 12.37 4.34
CA ILE A 45 1.55 12.46 2.98
C ILE A 45 1.20 11.04 2.53
N ILE A 46 0.04 10.90 1.86
CA ILE A 46 -0.39 9.62 1.28
C ILE A 46 -0.42 9.75 -0.22
N PHE A 47 0.11 8.75 -0.91
CA PHE A 47 0.10 8.63 -2.36
C PHE A 47 -0.74 7.44 -2.81
N LYS A 48 -1.30 7.55 -4.00
CA LYS A 48 -1.94 6.43 -4.71
C LYS A 48 -1.64 6.54 -6.21
N PRO A 49 -1.65 5.44 -6.96
CA PRO A 49 -1.48 5.49 -8.41
C PRO A 49 -2.69 6.17 -9.06
N GLN A 50 -2.43 6.97 -10.09
CA GLN A 50 -3.46 7.58 -10.91
C GLN A 50 -3.96 6.54 -11.92
N ILE A 51 -4.85 5.67 -11.48
CA ILE A 51 -5.48 4.67 -12.33
C ILE A 51 -6.90 5.13 -12.63
N ASP A 52 -7.14 5.61 -13.85
CA ASP A 52 -8.45 5.99 -14.41
C ASP A 52 -9.32 6.95 -13.57
N ASN A 53 -9.75 8.05 -14.22
CA ASN A 53 -10.41 9.22 -13.63
C ASN A 53 -11.89 9.02 -13.22
N ARG A 54 -12.37 7.81 -13.01
CA ARG A 54 -13.81 7.55 -12.80
C ARG A 54 -14.29 7.61 -11.35
N TYR A 55 -13.40 7.58 -10.35
CA TYR A 55 -13.80 7.65 -8.93
C TYR A 55 -12.87 8.57 -8.13
N SER A 56 -13.48 9.50 -7.38
CA SER A 56 -12.94 10.57 -6.52
C SER A 56 -11.41 10.66 -6.42
N GLU A 57 -10.84 11.59 -7.15
CA GLU A 57 -9.40 11.76 -7.37
C GLU A 57 -8.55 12.06 -6.12
N LYS A 58 -9.13 12.36 -4.98
CA LYS A 58 -8.41 12.94 -3.83
C LYS A 58 -8.50 12.19 -2.50
N ASN A 59 -9.25 11.10 -2.39
CA ASN A 59 -9.42 10.44 -1.10
C ASN A 59 -9.07 8.96 -1.17
N VAL A 60 -8.27 8.47 -0.23
CA VAL A 60 -8.24 7.06 0.15
C VAL A 60 -9.44 6.84 1.04
N VAL A 61 -10.43 6.10 0.54
CA VAL A 61 -11.67 5.79 1.26
C VAL A 61 -11.61 4.32 1.65
N SER A 62 -11.66 4.04 2.96
CA SER A 62 -12.00 2.69 3.41
C SER A 62 -13.48 2.43 3.16
N HIS A 63 -13.87 1.14 3.07
CA HIS A 63 -15.28 0.74 2.94
C HIS A 63 -16.19 1.31 4.05
N ASP A 64 -15.63 1.79 5.15
CA ASP A 64 -16.32 2.40 6.30
C ASP A 64 -16.30 3.93 6.33
N SER A 65 -16.18 4.61 5.18
CA SER A 65 -16.26 6.07 5.04
C SER A 65 -15.17 6.90 5.76
N ASN A 66 -14.09 6.28 6.22
CA ASN A 66 -12.93 6.97 6.79
C ASN A 66 -12.02 7.46 5.65
N ALA A 67 -12.29 8.64 5.12
CA ALA A 67 -11.48 9.24 4.07
C ALA A 67 -10.25 9.97 4.65
N VAL A 68 -9.08 9.69 4.11
CA VAL A 68 -7.87 10.50 4.30
C VAL A 68 -7.43 11.01 2.94
N THR A 69 -7.11 12.29 2.85
CA THR A 69 -6.69 12.91 1.59
C THR A 69 -5.43 12.24 1.08
N SER A 70 -5.43 11.83 -0.18
CA SER A 70 -4.26 11.26 -0.87
C SER A 70 -3.91 12.06 -2.12
N THR A 71 -2.65 11.99 -2.50
CA THR A 71 -2.11 12.63 -3.72
C THR A 71 -1.99 11.55 -4.80
N PRO A 72 -2.77 11.63 -5.90
CA PRO A 72 -2.60 10.73 -7.03
C PRO A 72 -1.30 11.06 -7.77
N VAL A 73 -0.55 10.03 -8.19
CA VAL A 73 0.70 10.16 -8.93
C VAL A 73 0.72 9.21 -10.13
N SER A 74 1.40 9.61 -11.20
CA SER A 74 1.45 8.82 -12.43
C SER A 74 2.50 7.70 -12.38
N CYS A 75 3.57 7.88 -11.61
CA CYS A 75 4.63 6.90 -11.41
C CYS A 75 5.26 7.03 -10.01
N ALA A 76 6.04 6.02 -9.61
CA ALA A 76 6.66 6.00 -8.29
C ALA A 76 7.65 7.16 -8.07
N THR A 77 8.41 7.53 -9.10
CA THR A 77 9.39 8.63 -9.01
C THR A 77 8.75 10.00 -8.79
N ASP A 78 7.46 10.20 -9.12
CA ASP A 78 6.74 11.43 -8.82
C ASP A 78 6.61 11.65 -7.31
N ILE A 79 6.57 10.59 -6.51
CA ILE A 79 6.57 10.67 -5.04
C ILE A 79 7.76 11.49 -4.55
N LEU A 80 8.97 11.18 -5.04
CA LEU A 80 10.19 11.87 -4.64
C LEU A 80 10.23 13.35 -5.11
N ARG A 81 9.56 13.66 -6.22
CA ARG A 81 9.48 15.03 -6.76
C ARG A 81 8.50 15.92 -6.01
N ILE A 82 7.41 15.33 -5.53
CA ILE A 82 6.34 16.06 -4.82
C ILE A 82 6.72 16.31 -3.36
N LEU A 83 7.51 15.41 -2.76
CA LEU A 83 7.90 15.53 -1.37
C LEU A 83 8.81 16.75 -1.15
N PRO A 84 8.50 17.59 -0.14
CA PRO A 84 9.37 18.71 0.22
C PRO A 84 10.73 18.15 0.67
N SER A 85 11.79 18.60 0.02
CA SER A 85 13.15 18.13 0.30
C SER A 85 14.16 19.27 0.26
N THR A 86 15.27 19.10 0.97
CA THR A 86 16.43 19.99 0.99
C THR A 86 17.70 19.19 0.72
N GLY A 87 18.76 19.85 0.25
CA GLY A 87 20.04 19.22 -0.10
C GLY A 87 20.14 18.78 -1.57
N GLU A 88 21.36 18.43 -1.99
CA GLU A 88 21.63 17.82 -3.29
C GLU A 88 21.32 16.32 -3.29
N ALA A 89 21.37 15.67 -4.46
CA ALA A 89 20.93 14.27 -4.63
C ALA A 89 21.56 13.30 -3.60
N ASP A 90 22.85 13.44 -3.32
CA ASP A 90 23.58 12.56 -2.40
C ASP A 90 23.38 12.89 -0.90
N GLN A 91 22.72 14.00 -0.59
CA GLN A 91 22.44 14.47 0.78
C GLN A 91 21.01 14.97 0.93
N ARG A 92 20.10 14.39 0.17
CA ARG A 92 18.69 14.78 0.20
C ARG A 92 18.07 14.46 1.56
N ARG A 93 17.36 15.45 2.11
CA ARG A 93 16.57 15.28 3.33
C ARG A 93 15.13 15.65 3.04
N TYR A 94 14.22 14.74 3.30
CA TYR A 94 12.80 14.98 3.13
C TYR A 94 12.22 15.67 4.37
N ASP A 95 11.47 16.75 4.15
CA ASP A 95 10.77 17.46 5.22
C ASP A 95 9.40 16.80 5.53
N ILE A 96 9.41 15.48 5.65
CA ILE A 96 8.27 14.60 5.92
C ILE A 96 8.71 13.51 6.90
N ASP A 97 7.79 13.03 7.73
CA ASP A 97 8.08 11.98 8.71
C ASP A 97 7.56 10.61 8.26
N VAL A 98 6.39 10.60 7.59
CA VAL A 98 5.70 9.38 7.17
C VAL A 98 5.13 9.54 5.77
N VAL A 99 5.38 8.56 4.93
CA VAL A 99 4.77 8.40 3.60
C VAL A 99 3.87 7.18 3.63
N GLY A 100 2.59 7.35 3.29
CA GLY A 100 1.65 6.26 3.02
C GLY A 100 1.56 6.03 1.52
N ILE A 101 1.47 4.77 1.09
CA ILE A 101 1.26 4.40 -0.31
C ILE A 101 0.13 3.36 -0.35
N ASP A 102 -0.99 3.70 -0.99
CA ASP A 102 -2.10 2.78 -1.19
C ASP A 102 -2.12 2.23 -2.62
N GLU A 103 -2.75 1.07 -2.81
CA GLU A 103 -2.86 0.37 -4.10
C GLU A 103 -1.50 0.15 -4.80
N ALA A 104 -0.49 -0.19 -4.00
CA ALA A 104 0.91 -0.26 -4.43
C ALA A 104 1.16 -1.23 -5.59
N GLN A 105 0.34 -2.27 -5.76
CA GLN A 105 0.45 -3.25 -6.85
C GLN A 105 0.31 -2.65 -8.26
N PHE A 106 -0.19 -1.42 -8.35
CA PHE A 106 -0.38 -0.76 -9.65
C PHE A 106 0.78 0.18 -10.03
N PHE A 107 1.79 0.31 -9.19
CA PHE A 107 3.04 0.97 -9.55
C PHE A 107 3.98 0.03 -10.32
N GLY A 108 5.01 0.59 -10.94
CA GLY A 108 6.12 -0.16 -11.51
C GLY A 108 7.10 -0.67 -10.43
N ASP A 109 8.04 -1.51 -10.86
CA ASP A 109 9.08 -2.10 -9.98
C ASP A 109 10.00 -1.02 -9.37
N ASP A 110 10.07 0.17 -9.98
CA ASP A 110 10.79 1.35 -9.48
C ASP A 110 10.28 1.85 -8.12
N LEU A 111 9.08 1.42 -7.70
CA LEU A 111 8.57 1.74 -6.35
C LEU A 111 9.46 1.15 -5.24
N VAL A 112 10.11 0.02 -5.50
CA VAL A 112 11.04 -0.61 -4.54
C VAL A 112 12.21 0.31 -4.23
N ASP A 113 12.81 0.90 -5.26
CA ASP A 113 13.93 1.83 -5.10
C ASP A 113 13.50 3.14 -4.43
N VAL A 114 12.32 3.65 -4.80
CA VAL A 114 11.71 4.84 -4.15
C VAL A 114 11.50 4.62 -2.66
N CYS A 115 11.01 3.45 -2.26
CA CYS A 115 10.78 3.13 -0.84
C CYS A 115 12.10 3.01 -0.06
N ASN A 116 13.13 2.40 -0.66
CA ASN A 116 14.47 2.35 -0.07
C ASN A 116 15.06 3.76 0.10
N GLU A 117 15.00 4.61 -0.95
CA GLU A 117 15.50 5.99 -0.87
C GLU A 117 14.83 6.76 0.27
N LEU A 118 13.52 6.64 0.42
CA LEU A 118 12.79 7.30 1.51
C LEU A 118 13.21 6.78 2.89
N ALA A 119 13.30 5.46 3.06
CA ALA A 119 13.68 4.84 4.32
C ALA A 119 15.13 5.18 4.71
N ASP A 120 16.07 5.14 3.76
CA ASP A 120 17.47 5.51 3.96
C ASP A 120 17.62 6.99 4.38
N ASN A 121 16.65 7.83 3.99
CA ASN A 121 16.56 9.23 4.38
C ASN A 121 15.65 9.48 5.61
N ASN A 122 15.52 8.48 6.48
CA ASN A 122 14.78 8.55 7.76
C ASN A 122 13.28 8.82 7.61
N VAL A 123 12.66 8.45 6.51
CA VAL A 123 11.22 8.50 6.30
C VAL A 123 10.61 7.13 6.62
N ARG A 124 9.57 7.09 7.42
CA ARG A 124 8.76 5.89 7.63
C ARG A 124 7.82 5.69 6.45
N VAL A 125 7.93 4.58 5.73
CA VAL A 125 7.10 4.25 4.57
C VAL A 125 6.10 3.17 4.96
N ILE A 126 4.80 3.41 4.75
CA ILE A 126 3.72 2.46 5.05
C ILE A 126 2.99 2.17 3.75
N ILE A 127 3.03 0.92 3.31
CA ILE A 127 2.58 0.49 1.99
C ILE A 127 1.39 -0.45 2.16
N ALA A 128 0.32 -0.23 1.40
CA ALA A 128 -0.81 -1.16 1.29
C ALA A 128 -1.00 -1.61 -0.15
N GLY A 129 -1.20 -2.90 -0.38
CA GLY A 129 -1.40 -3.42 -1.73
C GLY A 129 -1.82 -4.90 -1.79
N LEU A 130 -2.35 -5.29 -2.95
CA LEU A 130 -2.67 -6.69 -3.26
C LEU A 130 -1.38 -7.48 -3.49
N ASP A 131 -1.14 -8.52 -2.73
CA ASP A 131 0.03 -9.39 -2.90
C ASP A 131 -0.06 -10.32 -4.11
N MET A 132 -1.28 -10.62 -4.56
CA MET A 132 -1.55 -11.45 -5.72
C MET A 132 -2.66 -10.87 -6.60
N ASP A 133 -2.56 -11.13 -7.90
CA ASP A 133 -3.62 -10.88 -8.86
C ASP A 133 -4.77 -11.92 -8.74
N PHE A 134 -5.82 -11.77 -9.55
CA PHE A 134 -6.97 -12.67 -9.55
C PHE A 134 -6.63 -14.12 -10.02
N LYS A 135 -5.48 -14.31 -10.70
CA LYS A 135 -4.96 -15.63 -11.10
C LYS A 135 -4.14 -16.28 -9.98
N GLY A 136 -3.97 -15.60 -8.83
CA GLY A 136 -3.16 -16.06 -7.71
C GLY A 136 -1.67 -15.97 -7.97
N LYS A 137 -1.23 -15.10 -8.88
CA LYS A 137 0.18 -14.81 -9.17
C LYS A 137 0.62 -13.56 -8.41
N PRO A 138 1.91 -13.45 -8.03
CA PRO A 138 2.47 -12.23 -7.44
C PRO A 138 2.14 -11.01 -8.29
N PHE A 139 1.78 -9.88 -7.66
CA PHE A 139 1.27 -8.72 -8.37
C PHE A 139 2.21 -7.51 -8.25
N GLY A 140 2.61 -6.96 -9.41
CA GLY A 140 3.43 -5.76 -9.53
C GLY A 140 4.66 -5.78 -8.63
N PRO A 141 5.05 -4.65 -8.02
CA PRO A 141 6.22 -4.52 -7.17
C PRO A 141 6.07 -5.19 -5.80
N MET A 142 4.89 -5.71 -5.44
CA MET A 142 4.61 -6.23 -4.08
C MET A 142 5.58 -7.29 -3.59
N PRO A 143 6.07 -8.26 -4.41
CA PRO A 143 7.09 -9.20 -3.96
C PRO A 143 8.40 -8.52 -3.55
N GLY A 144 8.86 -7.55 -4.33
CA GLY A 144 10.05 -6.76 -4.02
C GLY A 144 9.88 -5.93 -2.76
N LEU A 145 8.73 -5.26 -2.63
CA LEU A 145 8.39 -4.48 -1.43
C LEU A 145 8.34 -5.34 -0.16
N CYS A 146 7.75 -6.54 -0.23
CA CYS A 146 7.75 -7.47 0.90
C CYS A 146 9.17 -7.95 1.26
N ALA A 147 10.05 -8.07 0.26
CA ALA A 147 11.43 -8.52 0.49
C ALA A 147 12.29 -7.48 1.21
N ILE A 148 12.10 -6.18 0.93
CA ILE A 148 12.87 -5.09 1.54
C ILE A 148 12.24 -4.55 2.82
N ALA A 149 11.02 -4.94 3.16
CA ALA A 149 10.29 -4.41 4.31
C ALA A 149 10.87 -4.85 5.65
N ASP A 150 10.92 -3.94 6.63
CA ASP A 150 11.24 -4.22 8.03
C ASP A 150 10.08 -4.92 8.76
N ASP A 151 8.83 -4.68 8.31
CA ASP A 151 7.62 -5.30 8.85
C ASP A 151 6.63 -5.65 7.72
N VAL A 152 6.20 -6.89 7.67
CA VAL A 152 5.19 -7.35 6.71
C VAL A 152 3.98 -7.91 7.46
N MET A 153 2.84 -7.24 7.31
CA MET A 153 1.55 -7.72 7.82
C MET A 153 0.72 -8.26 6.66
N LYS A 154 0.47 -9.57 6.65
CA LYS A 154 -0.47 -10.18 5.72
C LYS A 154 -1.85 -10.30 6.36
N VAL A 155 -2.81 -9.53 5.82
CA VAL A 155 -4.20 -9.53 6.27
C VAL A 155 -5.08 -10.40 5.37
N HIS A 156 -6.14 -10.96 5.92
CA HIS A 156 -7.02 -11.88 5.22
C HIS A 156 -8.47 -11.42 5.28
N ALA A 157 -9.17 -11.53 4.15
CA ALA A 157 -10.62 -11.47 4.13
C ALA A 157 -11.21 -12.82 4.59
N ILE A 158 -12.53 -12.88 4.68
CA ILE A 158 -13.25 -14.11 4.95
C ILE A 158 -13.72 -14.72 3.63
N CYS A 159 -13.44 -15.99 3.42
CA CYS A 159 -13.90 -16.73 2.25
C CYS A 159 -15.43 -16.77 2.21
N VAL A 160 -16.04 -16.21 1.16
CA VAL A 160 -17.50 -16.13 1.04
C VAL A 160 -18.17 -17.49 0.87
N ARG A 161 -17.41 -18.54 0.50
CA ARG A 161 -17.97 -19.88 0.26
C ARG A 161 -17.94 -20.78 1.51
N CYS A 162 -16.97 -20.62 2.40
CA CYS A 162 -16.81 -21.55 3.52
C CYS A 162 -16.45 -20.88 4.87
N GLY A 163 -16.29 -19.57 4.93
CA GLY A 163 -15.96 -18.86 6.17
C GLY A 163 -14.50 -18.94 6.64
N ALA A 164 -13.63 -19.67 5.94
CA ALA A 164 -12.19 -19.73 6.25
C ALA A 164 -11.48 -18.43 5.83
N LEU A 165 -10.22 -18.26 6.26
CA LEU A 165 -9.40 -17.13 5.80
C LEU A 165 -9.17 -17.20 4.30
N ALA A 166 -9.54 -16.12 3.60
CA ALA A 166 -9.32 -15.99 2.16
C ALA A 166 -7.86 -15.64 1.88
N TYR A 167 -7.34 -16.11 0.76
CA TYR A 167 -5.97 -15.82 0.33
C TYR A 167 -5.88 -15.19 -1.06
N VAL A 168 -6.95 -15.25 -1.86
CA VAL A 168 -6.97 -14.74 -3.23
C VAL A 168 -8.27 -13.97 -3.49
N SER A 169 -8.18 -12.97 -4.38
CA SER A 169 -9.32 -12.24 -4.93
C SER A 169 -9.74 -12.94 -6.24
N HIS A 170 -10.74 -13.81 -6.19
CA HIS A 170 -11.25 -14.51 -7.36
C HIS A 170 -12.14 -13.58 -8.17
N ARG A 171 -11.88 -13.49 -9.49
CA ARG A 171 -12.68 -12.67 -10.41
C ARG A 171 -13.88 -13.46 -10.90
N LEU A 172 -15.04 -12.85 -10.86
CA LEU A 172 -16.32 -13.46 -11.25
C LEU A 172 -16.67 -13.23 -12.73
N VAL A 173 -16.07 -12.24 -13.37
CA VAL A 173 -16.33 -11.90 -14.77
C VAL A 173 -15.23 -12.42 -15.68
N HIS A 174 -15.59 -12.88 -16.89
CA HIS A 174 -14.66 -13.33 -17.91
C HIS A 174 -13.99 -12.12 -18.59
N ASP A 175 -12.94 -11.60 -17.98
CA ASP A 175 -12.08 -10.56 -18.54
C ASP A 175 -10.62 -10.97 -18.28
N GLU A 176 -9.81 -11.06 -19.33
CA GLU A 176 -8.41 -11.47 -19.22
C GLU A 176 -7.44 -10.34 -18.84
N HIS A 177 -7.88 -9.08 -18.86
CA HIS A 177 -7.05 -7.97 -18.46
C HIS A 177 -6.66 -8.10 -16.98
N GLN A 178 -5.38 -7.93 -16.68
CA GLN A 178 -4.89 -8.07 -15.31
C GLN A 178 -5.55 -7.06 -14.34
N VAL A 179 -5.80 -5.86 -14.82
CA VAL A 179 -6.44 -4.78 -14.07
C VAL A 179 -7.89 -4.62 -14.56
N LEU A 180 -8.83 -4.99 -13.73
CA LEU A 180 -10.23 -4.60 -13.83
C LEU A 180 -10.58 -3.82 -12.58
N ILE A 181 -10.90 -2.53 -12.73
CA ILE A 181 -11.37 -1.71 -11.63
C ILE A 181 -12.79 -2.16 -11.33
N GLY A 182 -12.97 -2.87 -10.21
CA GLY A 182 -14.24 -3.45 -9.84
C GLY A 182 -14.41 -3.54 -8.33
N GLU A 183 -15.68 -3.65 -7.92
CA GLU A 183 -16.09 -3.76 -6.52
C GLU A 183 -16.53 -5.20 -6.18
N LYS A 184 -17.42 -5.32 -5.19
CA LYS A 184 -17.95 -6.61 -4.69
C LYS A 184 -18.73 -7.42 -5.74
N THR A 185 -19.11 -6.83 -6.86
CA THR A 185 -19.83 -7.50 -7.96
C THR A 185 -18.89 -8.25 -8.91
N GLU A 186 -17.62 -7.84 -8.97
CA GLU A 186 -16.63 -8.42 -9.90
C GLU A 186 -15.64 -9.37 -9.24
N TYR A 187 -15.49 -9.30 -7.90
CA TYR A 187 -14.54 -10.10 -7.15
C TYR A 187 -15.14 -10.72 -5.89
N GLU A 188 -14.69 -11.92 -5.56
CA GLU A 188 -14.97 -12.60 -4.30
C GLU A 188 -13.69 -13.08 -3.62
N PRO A 189 -13.56 -12.91 -2.27
CA PRO A 189 -12.42 -13.45 -1.55
C PRO A 189 -12.62 -14.96 -1.32
N LEU A 190 -11.65 -15.77 -1.75
CA LEU A 190 -11.68 -17.21 -1.58
C LEU A 190 -10.47 -17.75 -0.81
N CYS A 191 -10.70 -18.78 0.00
CA CYS A 191 -9.64 -19.60 0.56
C CYS A 191 -9.02 -20.50 -0.54
N ARG A 192 -7.87 -21.09 -0.28
CA ARG A 192 -7.12 -21.90 -1.25
C ARG A 192 -7.94 -23.07 -1.80
N GLU A 193 -8.69 -23.74 -0.93
CA GLU A 193 -9.51 -24.88 -1.32
C GLU A 193 -10.69 -24.48 -2.23
N CYS A 194 -11.44 -23.44 -1.84
CA CYS A 194 -12.57 -22.94 -2.63
C CYS A 194 -12.12 -22.38 -3.97
N TYR A 195 -10.96 -21.70 -4.01
CA TYR A 195 -10.37 -21.21 -5.27
C TYR A 195 -9.91 -22.34 -6.18
N LYS A 196 -9.34 -23.45 -5.63
CA LYS A 196 -9.00 -24.61 -6.43
C LYS A 196 -10.25 -25.27 -7.06
N LYS A 197 -11.33 -25.35 -6.29
CA LYS A 197 -12.60 -25.92 -6.79
C LYS A 197 -13.24 -25.04 -7.87
N SER A 198 -13.14 -23.71 -7.82
CA SER A 198 -13.68 -22.84 -8.87
C SER A 198 -12.99 -23.07 -10.21
N LYS A 199 -11.67 -23.31 -10.24
CA LYS A 199 -10.92 -23.58 -11.48
C LYS A 199 -11.21 -24.92 -12.13
N THR A 200 -11.87 -25.84 -11.45
CA THR A 200 -12.22 -27.16 -12.00
C THR A 200 -13.65 -27.24 -12.49
N GLN A 201 -14.42 -26.15 -12.33
CA GLN A 201 -15.82 -26.05 -12.78
C GLN A 201 -15.98 -25.20 -14.06
N ASP A 202 -14.91 -24.52 -14.49
CA ASP A 202 -14.77 -23.85 -15.78
C ASP A 202 -14.04 -24.78 -16.80
#